data_6c3e0a4e89853a4282c96195e0a18061
#
_entry.id   6c3e0a4e89853a4282c96195e0a18061
#
_cell.length_a   1.000
_cell.length_b   1.000
_cell.length_c   1.000
_cell.angle_alpha   90.00
_cell.angle_beta   90.00
_cell.angle_gamma   90.00
#
_symmetry.space_group_name_H-M   'P 1'
#
loop_
_entity.id
_entity.type
_entity.pdbx_description
1 polymer ?
#
loop_
_entity_poly.entity_id
_entity_poly.type
_entity_poly.pdbx_seq_one_letter_code
_entity_poly.pdbx_strand_id
1 'polypeptide(L)'
;STILRCLHQLCPPDNKEIEQVGVDDWAWRKGVSYGSIVIDLLNKYPVDLLGDREAKSFLEWMEEHPCVNVVSRDRATGYSSAIASTGRHVVEVADKFHLIKNIHECMDKLLSGHYAAYCNKIREKESMDDCLLQPKQTAMIHIPPKKAKADSRMTKFKEVKELQLKGFNPFAISKKLGIARPTALKFCRMQELAPRNSKARTDYHLYDKHIEDGVANGTPLSTLYAQICNMGFKGSLAPFYAHYRYLSDGHRGFRSKYFKPNRRVKQTDERARILPLKRISTITAKSIYQGNMNKSEEELIETLYQFDWFRQMHEAAKSFYCIITGTETYDLIRWMKKYWNTEIQTLKTFILGIRKDYKAVKNTIKYNITNGITEGFVNKLKAVKRTMYGRAGLELLRIKMVMEHVFFN
;
A
#
# COMPACT_ATOMS: atom_id res chain seq x y z
N SER A 1 -9.80 39.23 -5.21
CA SER A 1 -8.71 39.98 -4.59
C SER A 1 -7.80 40.56 -5.65
N THR A 2 -7.13 41.67 -5.39
CA THR A 2 -6.19 42.34 -6.31
C THR A 2 -5.07 41.41 -6.76
N ILE A 3 -4.56 40.58 -5.85
CA ILE A 3 -3.50 39.60 -6.12
C ILE A 3 -3.93 38.58 -7.19
N LEU A 4 -5.14 38.04 -7.11
CA LEU A 4 -5.66 37.11 -8.13
C LEU A 4 -5.79 37.82 -9.49
N ARG A 5 -6.18 39.08 -9.53
CA ARG A 5 -6.27 39.88 -10.75
C ARG A 5 -4.90 40.09 -11.37
N CYS A 6 -3.88 40.43 -10.57
CA CYS A 6 -2.51 40.56 -11.03
C CYS A 6 -1.96 39.21 -11.56
N LEU A 7 -2.25 38.08 -10.86
CA LEU A 7 -1.83 36.77 -11.32
C LEU A 7 -2.45 36.40 -12.69
N HIS A 8 -3.72 36.73 -12.92
CA HIS A 8 -4.38 36.50 -14.21
C HIS A 8 -3.87 37.39 -15.35
N GLN A 9 -3.14 38.48 -15.02
CA GLN A 9 -2.50 39.34 -16.03
C GLN A 9 -1.11 38.82 -16.45
N LEU A 10 -0.55 37.83 -15.71
CA LEU A 10 0.71 37.21 -16.09
C LEU A 10 0.48 36.28 -17.25
N CYS A 11 1.10 36.59 -18.39
CA CYS A 11 1.13 35.69 -19.53
C CYS A 11 2.27 34.66 -19.34
N PRO A 12 2.02 33.37 -19.52
CA PRO A 12 3.11 32.40 -19.61
C PRO A 12 4.09 32.79 -20.74
N PRO A 13 5.40 32.46 -20.61
CA PRO A 13 6.35 32.73 -21.67
C PRO A 13 5.93 32.00 -22.95
N ASP A 14 6.23 32.63 -24.12
CA ASP A 14 6.00 32.00 -25.41
C ASP A 14 7.03 30.90 -25.63
N ASN A 15 6.61 29.66 -25.51
CA ASN A 15 7.47 28.47 -25.53
C ASN A 15 7.51 27.79 -26.91
N LYS A 16 7.42 28.54 -28.00
CA LYS A 16 7.35 27.98 -29.37
C LYS A 16 8.57 27.21 -29.83
N GLU A 17 9.73 27.40 -29.19
CA GLU A 17 10.99 26.75 -29.55
C GLU A 17 11.25 25.41 -28.83
N ILE A 18 10.27 24.89 -28.13
CA ILE A 18 10.43 23.63 -27.39
C ILE A 18 10.49 22.45 -28.35
N GLU A 19 11.52 21.61 -28.19
CA GLU A 19 11.76 20.47 -29.08
C GLU A 19 11.32 19.13 -28.44
N GLN A 20 11.49 18.94 -27.12
CA GLN A 20 11.25 17.67 -26.45
C GLN A 20 10.32 17.85 -25.26
N VAL A 21 9.20 17.19 -25.30
CA VAL A 21 8.21 17.28 -24.24
C VAL A 21 7.86 15.93 -23.61
N GLY A 22 7.57 15.98 -22.31
CA GLY A 22 6.91 14.91 -21.57
C GLY A 22 5.46 15.28 -21.31
N VAL A 23 4.55 14.36 -21.57
CA VAL A 23 3.13 14.53 -21.27
C VAL A 23 2.64 13.42 -20.36
N ASP A 24 1.82 13.79 -19.37
CA ASP A 24 1.19 12.85 -18.44
C ASP A 24 -0.17 13.37 -17.99
N ASP A 25 -1.03 12.45 -17.52
CA ASP A 25 -2.33 12.84 -17.01
C ASP A 25 -2.26 13.20 -15.50
N TRP A 26 -3.12 14.12 -15.08
CA TRP A 26 -3.30 14.43 -13.68
C TRP A 26 -4.79 14.50 -13.32
N ALA A 27 -5.14 14.01 -12.14
CA ALA A 27 -6.54 14.00 -11.71
C ALA A 27 -6.96 15.37 -11.17
N TRP A 28 -7.91 16.02 -11.88
CA TRP A 28 -8.61 17.18 -11.35
C TRP A 28 -9.53 16.76 -10.21
N ARG A 29 -10.41 15.77 -10.46
CA ARG A 29 -11.18 15.05 -9.45
C ARG A 29 -11.00 13.58 -9.71
N LYS A 30 -10.34 12.89 -8.76
CA LYS A 30 -10.01 11.46 -8.90
C LYS A 30 -11.27 10.65 -9.26
N GLY A 31 -11.21 9.93 -10.38
CA GLY A 31 -12.30 9.10 -10.90
C GLY A 31 -13.37 9.88 -11.70
N VAL A 32 -13.28 11.22 -11.81
CA VAL A 32 -14.30 12.05 -12.48
C VAL A 32 -13.71 12.85 -13.63
N SER A 33 -12.66 13.64 -13.41
CA SER A 33 -12.06 14.49 -14.43
C SER A 33 -10.55 14.53 -14.32
N TYR A 34 -9.91 14.59 -15.48
CA TYR A 34 -8.46 14.57 -15.63
C TYR A 34 -8.05 15.69 -16.57
N GLY A 35 -6.82 16.17 -16.43
CA GLY A 35 -6.15 17.07 -17.34
C GLY A 35 -4.82 16.51 -17.75
N SER A 36 -4.11 17.20 -18.66
CA SER A 36 -2.76 16.85 -19.07
C SER A 36 -1.76 17.92 -18.60
N ILE A 37 -0.57 17.51 -18.24
CA ILE A 37 0.55 18.40 -17.97
C ILE A 37 1.62 18.19 -19.05
N VAL A 38 2.15 19.27 -19.58
CA VAL A 38 3.23 19.27 -20.58
C VAL A 38 4.48 19.86 -19.95
N ILE A 39 5.59 19.14 -20.07
CA ILE A 39 6.87 19.48 -19.46
C ILE A 39 7.93 19.55 -20.55
N ASP A 40 8.75 20.59 -20.55
CA ASP A 40 10.00 20.61 -21.33
C ASP A 40 11.01 19.65 -20.68
N LEU A 41 11.39 18.61 -21.42
CA LEU A 41 12.31 17.58 -20.92
C LEU A 41 13.77 18.03 -20.93
N LEU A 42 14.13 18.98 -21.78
CA LEU A 42 15.48 19.53 -21.86
C LEU A 42 15.73 20.51 -20.71
N ASN A 43 14.86 21.48 -20.55
CA ASN A 43 15.00 22.55 -19.57
C ASN A 43 14.35 22.21 -18.21
N LYS A 44 13.59 21.10 -18.13
CA LYS A 44 13.04 20.54 -16.90
C LYS A 44 12.04 21.44 -16.18
N TYR A 45 11.13 22.05 -16.90
CA TYR A 45 10.07 22.89 -16.34
C TYR A 45 8.71 22.62 -17.00
N PRO A 46 7.59 22.92 -16.29
CA PRO A 46 6.27 22.78 -16.86
C PRO A 46 5.99 23.88 -17.87
N VAL A 47 5.58 23.47 -19.06
CA VAL A 47 5.22 24.34 -20.17
C VAL A 47 3.77 24.73 -20.11
N ASP A 48 2.90 23.74 -19.87
CA ASP A 48 1.48 23.97 -19.90
C ASP A 48 0.67 22.96 -19.06
N LEU A 49 -0.56 23.35 -18.75
CA LEU A 49 -1.60 22.51 -18.18
C LEU A 49 -2.85 22.55 -19.05
N LEU A 50 -3.24 21.41 -19.62
CA LEU A 50 -4.48 21.27 -20.39
C LEU A 50 -5.62 20.83 -19.46
N GLY A 51 -6.83 21.32 -19.75
CA GLY A 51 -8.02 21.12 -18.94
C GLY A 51 -8.58 19.70 -19.00
N ASP A 52 -8.18 18.92 -20.00
CA ASP A 52 -8.59 17.55 -20.21
C ASP A 52 -7.41 16.67 -20.68
N ARG A 53 -7.67 15.41 -20.95
CA ARG A 53 -6.69 14.44 -21.52
C ARG A 53 -7.13 13.92 -22.89
N GLU A 54 -7.95 14.69 -23.58
CA GLU A 54 -8.45 14.31 -24.89
C GLU A 54 -7.43 14.52 -25.98
N ALA A 55 -7.47 13.66 -27.00
CA ALA A 55 -6.55 13.74 -28.13
C ALA A 55 -6.64 15.12 -28.84
N LYS A 56 -7.85 15.71 -28.89
CA LYS A 56 -8.09 17.00 -29.54
C LYS A 56 -7.32 18.14 -28.87
N SER A 57 -7.42 18.26 -27.54
CA SER A 57 -6.76 19.35 -26.81
C SER A 57 -5.24 19.27 -26.89
N PHE A 58 -4.69 18.05 -26.87
CA PHE A 58 -3.25 17.86 -27.05
C PHE A 58 -2.82 18.10 -28.51
N LEU A 59 -3.65 17.75 -29.50
CA LEU A 59 -3.39 18.06 -30.90
C LEU A 59 -3.35 19.59 -31.13
N GLU A 60 -4.33 20.34 -30.66
CA GLU A 60 -4.36 21.80 -30.74
C GLU A 60 -3.09 22.41 -30.14
N TRP A 61 -2.70 21.93 -28.97
CA TRP A 61 -1.45 22.34 -28.31
C TRP A 61 -0.22 22.03 -29.19
N MET A 62 -0.15 20.86 -29.80
CA MET A 62 0.96 20.45 -30.70
C MET A 62 1.01 21.31 -31.97
N GLU A 63 -0.12 21.76 -32.49
CA GLU A 63 -0.19 22.65 -33.66
C GLU A 63 0.38 24.05 -33.34
N GLU A 64 0.14 24.55 -32.12
CA GLU A 64 0.73 25.79 -31.63
C GLU A 64 2.24 25.69 -31.35
N HIS A 65 2.79 24.45 -31.21
CA HIS A 65 4.18 24.20 -30.92
C HIS A 65 4.86 23.36 -32.03
N PRO A 66 5.11 23.94 -33.22
CA PRO A 66 5.60 23.20 -34.40
C PRO A 66 7.02 22.66 -34.26
N CYS A 67 7.84 23.20 -33.34
CA CYS A 67 9.21 22.76 -33.09
C CYS A 67 9.30 21.43 -32.31
N VAL A 68 8.20 20.99 -31.68
CA VAL A 68 8.19 19.73 -30.93
C VAL A 68 8.40 18.56 -31.89
N ASN A 69 9.52 17.86 -31.70
CA ASN A 69 9.94 16.71 -32.51
C ASN A 69 10.07 15.41 -31.69
N VAL A 70 10.07 15.49 -30.37
CA VAL A 70 10.05 14.32 -29.45
C VAL A 70 8.98 14.48 -28.41
N VAL A 71 8.15 13.45 -28.24
CA VAL A 71 7.12 13.39 -27.18
C VAL A 71 7.29 12.11 -26.36
N SER A 72 7.62 12.28 -25.08
CA SER A 72 7.58 11.19 -24.09
C SER A 72 6.19 11.14 -23.45
N ARG A 73 5.52 9.98 -23.49
CA ARG A 73 4.16 9.80 -23.02
C ARG A 73 3.95 8.47 -22.31
N ASP A 74 2.93 8.41 -21.49
CA ASP A 74 2.38 7.13 -21.06
C ASP A 74 1.81 6.36 -22.29
N ARG A 75 1.33 5.14 -22.09
CA ARG A 75 0.79 4.32 -23.18
C ARG A 75 -0.70 4.60 -23.46
N ALA A 76 -1.22 5.77 -23.07
CA ALA A 76 -2.57 6.19 -23.43
C ALA A 76 -2.70 6.44 -24.92
N THR A 77 -3.74 5.90 -25.52
CA THR A 77 -4.00 5.98 -26.97
C THR A 77 -4.32 7.40 -27.44
N GLY A 78 -4.83 8.26 -26.57
CA GLY A 78 -5.19 9.65 -26.89
C GLY A 78 -4.01 10.46 -27.37
N TYR A 79 -2.89 10.43 -26.65
CA TYR A 79 -1.68 11.17 -27.04
C TYR A 79 -1.08 10.67 -28.34
N SER A 80 -1.02 9.34 -28.56
CA SER A 80 -0.52 8.77 -29.80
C SER A 80 -1.41 9.16 -30.99
N SER A 81 -2.73 9.17 -30.83
CA SER A 81 -3.65 9.62 -31.87
C SER A 81 -3.46 11.09 -32.22
N ALA A 82 -3.29 11.96 -31.21
CA ALA A 82 -3.02 13.37 -31.40
C ALA A 82 -1.73 13.59 -32.19
N ILE A 83 -0.64 12.93 -31.79
CA ILE A 83 0.67 13.02 -32.46
C ILE A 83 0.54 12.57 -33.92
N ALA A 84 -0.13 11.44 -34.17
CA ALA A 84 -0.34 10.96 -35.56
C ALA A 84 -1.16 11.94 -36.39
N SER A 85 -2.15 12.61 -35.81
CA SER A 85 -3.01 13.58 -36.49
C SER A 85 -2.29 14.87 -36.89
N THR A 86 -1.14 15.20 -36.28
CA THR A 86 -0.33 16.35 -36.68
C THR A 86 0.25 16.21 -38.11
N GLY A 87 0.31 15.01 -38.67
CA GLY A 87 0.97 14.70 -39.94
C GLY A 87 2.47 14.93 -39.95
N ARG A 88 3.09 15.31 -38.83
CA ARG A 88 4.54 15.58 -38.71
C ARG A 88 5.30 14.34 -38.28
N HIS A 89 6.60 14.32 -38.59
CA HIS A 89 7.49 13.28 -38.10
C HIS A 89 7.90 13.57 -36.64
N VAL A 90 7.13 13.10 -35.69
CA VAL A 90 7.41 13.24 -34.25
C VAL A 90 7.86 11.90 -33.71
N VAL A 91 8.94 11.89 -32.93
CA VAL A 91 9.46 10.70 -32.27
C VAL A 91 8.68 10.47 -30.96
N GLU A 92 7.84 9.45 -30.97
CA GLU A 92 7.16 9.02 -29.74
C GLU A 92 8.07 8.14 -28.91
N VAL A 93 8.14 8.41 -27.61
CA VAL A 93 8.89 7.64 -26.61
C VAL A 93 7.92 7.19 -25.53
N ALA A 94 7.83 5.88 -25.29
CA ALA A 94 6.99 5.38 -24.19
C ALA A 94 7.68 5.62 -22.85
N ASP A 95 6.90 6.01 -21.83
CA ASP A 95 7.45 6.23 -20.51
C ASP A 95 8.00 4.94 -19.89
N LYS A 96 9.29 4.96 -19.60
CA LYS A 96 10.06 3.86 -19.01
C LYS A 96 9.47 3.38 -17.68
N PHE A 97 9.08 4.32 -16.83
CA PHE A 97 8.50 4.01 -15.52
C PHE A 97 7.17 3.26 -15.68
N HIS A 98 6.29 3.72 -16.56
CA HIS A 98 5.02 3.07 -16.85
C HIS A 98 5.20 1.67 -17.46
N LEU A 99 6.20 1.45 -18.31
CA LEU A 99 6.51 0.13 -18.83
C LEU A 99 6.91 -0.86 -17.71
N ILE A 100 7.80 -0.44 -16.83
CA ILE A 100 8.28 -1.22 -15.68
C ILE A 100 7.12 -1.48 -14.70
N LYS A 101 6.32 -0.47 -14.41
CA LYS A 101 5.14 -0.58 -13.56
C LYS A 101 4.13 -1.59 -14.12
N ASN A 102 3.85 -1.53 -15.41
CA ASN A 102 2.87 -2.41 -16.04
C ASN A 102 3.26 -3.89 -15.96
N ILE A 103 4.54 -4.23 -16.17
CA ILE A 103 4.99 -5.63 -16.04
C ILE A 103 4.98 -6.07 -14.57
N HIS A 104 5.26 -5.16 -13.62
CA HIS A 104 5.13 -5.43 -12.19
C HIS A 104 3.66 -5.71 -11.80
N GLU A 105 2.72 -4.92 -12.31
CA GLU A 105 1.29 -5.15 -12.09
C GLU A 105 0.83 -6.51 -12.67
N CYS A 106 1.42 -6.96 -13.79
CA CYS A 106 1.18 -8.30 -14.32
C CYS A 106 1.64 -9.38 -13.35
N MET A 107 2.83 -9.22 -12.74
CA MET A 107 3.36 -10.11 -11.71
C MET A 107 2.45 -10.11 -10.47
N ASP A 108 2.01 -8.95 -10.00
CA ASP A 108 1.14 -8.82 -8.83
C ASP A 108 -0.21 -9.52 -9.03
N LYS A 109 -0.81 -9.39 -10.20
CA LYS A 109 -2.05 -10.09 -10.56
C LYS A 109 -1.86 -11.60 -10.55
N LEU A 110 -0.74 -12.08 -11.09
CA LEU A 110 -0.40 -13.49 -11.13
C LEU A 110 -0.16 -14.04 -9.71
N LEU A 111 0.65 -13.35 -8.90
CA LEU A 111 0.89 -13.69 -7.50
C LEU A 111 -0.43 -13.74 -6.70
N SER A 112 -1.33 -12.78 -6.93
CA SER A 112 -2.63 -12.74 -6.27
C SER A 112 -3.48 -13.96 -6.62
N GLY A 113 -3.50 -14.36 -7.89
CA GLY A 113 -4.24 -15.53 -8.37
C GLY A 113 -3.71 -16.84 -7.78
N HIS A 114 -2.40 -16.96 -7.60
CA HIS A 114 -1.74 -18.18 -7.12
C HIS A 114 -1.36 -18.18 -5.64
N TYR A 115 -1.73 -17.15 -4.88
CA TYR A 115 -1.36 -17.01 -3.48
C TYR A 115 -1.83 -18.17 -2.59
N ALA A 116 -3.01 -18.72 -2.87
CA ALA A 116 -3.52 -19.90 -2.16
C ALA A 116 -2.64 -21.14 -2.38
N ALA A 117 -2.17 -21.36 -3.62
CA ALA A 117 -1.26 -22.47 -3.94
C ALA A 117 0.08 -22.34 -3.20
N TYR A 118 0.64 -21.11 -3.15
CA TYR A 118 1.82 -20.82 -2.35
C TYR A 118 1.61 -21.12 -0.87
N CYS A 119 0.50 -20.66 -0.29
CA CYS A 119 0.19 -20.94 1.12
C CYS A 119 0.07 -22.44 1.43
N ASN A 120 -0.52 -23.21 0.52
CA ASN A 120 -0.67 -24.66 0.69
C ASN A 120 0.70 -25.36 0.65
N LYS A 121 1.57 -24.95 -0.29
CA LYS A 121 2.92 -25.51 -0.41
C LYS A 121 3.76 -25.29 0.85
N ILE A 122 3.67 -24.10 1.48
CA ILE A 122 4.37 -23.83 2.74
C ILE A 122 3.83 -24.72 3.86
N ARG A 123 2.51 -24.93 3.96
CA ARG A 123 1.91 -25.81 4.98
C ARG A 123 2.29 -27.28 4.79
N GLU A 124 2.37 -27.75 3.54
CA GLU A 124 2.82 -29.11 3.23
C GLU A 124 4.25 -29.33 3.69
N LYS A 125 5.15 -28.35 3.48
CA LYS A 125 6.52 -28.42 3.98
C LYS A 125 6.56 -28.48 5.52
N GLU A 126 5.79 -27.63 6.20
CA GLU A 126 5.71 -27.63 7.67
C GLU A 126 5.19 -28.97 8.22
N SER A 127 4.19 -29.58 7.58
CA SER A 127 3.63 -30.87 8.00
C SER A 127 4.60 -32.03 7.76
N MET A 128 5.45 -31.98 6.75
CA MET A 128 6.50 -32.96 6.50
C MET A 128 7.64 -32.86 7.53
N ASP A 129 8.03 -31.64 7.90
CA ASP A 129 9.07 -31.41 8.90
C ASP A 129 8.60 -31.83 10.32
N ASP A 130 7.33 -31.62 10.65
CA ASP A 130 6.72 -32.09 11.91
C ASP A 130 6.62 -33.63 11.96
N CYS A 131 6.49 -34.31 10.83
CA CYS A 131 6.44 -35.77 10.78
C CYS A 131 7.80 -36.44 11.00
N LEU A 132 8.90 -35.70 10.75
CA LEU A 132 10.29 -36.17 10.98
C LEU A 132 10.79 -35.88 12.41
N LEU A 133 10.10 -35.05 13.15
CA LEU A 133 10.36 -34.76 14.54
C LEU A 133 9.50 -35.69 15.41
N GLN A 134 10.12 -36.72 16.01
CA GLN A 134 9.48 -37.58 17.02
C GLN A 134 8.76 -36.72 18.08
N PRO A 135 7.61 -37.19 18.62
CA PRO A 135 6.85 -36.40 19.59
C PRO A 135 7.71 -36.19 20.84
N LYS A 136 8.22 -34.98 21.01
CA LYS A 136 8.71 -34.53 22.30
C LYS A 136 7.52 -34.59 23.25
N GLN A 137 7.59 -35.47 24.25
CA GLN A 137 6.66 -35.57 25.34
C GLN A 137 6.27 -34.17 25.79
N THR A 138 4.98 -33.87 25.69
CA THR A 138 4.38 -32.65 26.19
C THR A 138 4.59 -32.62 27.69
N ALA A 139 5.64 -31.94 28.14
CA ALA A 139 5.77 -31.57 29.52
C ALA A 139 4.56 -30.70 29.86
N MET A 140 3.70 -31.19 30.73
CA MET A 140 2.60 -30.39 31.31
C MET A 140 3.23 -29.11 31.85
N ILE A 141 2.95 -28.00 31.16
CA ILE A 141 3.34 -26.66 31.62
C ILE A 141 2.49 -26.39 32.85
N HIS A 142 3.08 -26.55 34.00
CA HIS A 142 2.51 -26.12 35.28
C HIS A 142 2.43 -24.60 35.23
N ILE A 143 1.25 -24.07 34.90
CA ILE A 143 0.96 -22.63 34.97
C ILE A 143 0.91 -22.28 36.47
N PRO A 144 1.92 -21.54 37.00
CA PRO A 144 1.85 -21.12 38.39
C PRO A 144 0.60 -20.22 38.58
N PRO A 145 -0.13 -20.34 39.71
CA PRO A 145 -1.31 -19.51 39.95
C PRO A 145 -0.90 -18.04 39.86
N LYS A 146 -1.61 -17.26 39.04
CA LYS A 146 -1.40 -15.82 38.90
C LYS A 146 -1.49 -15.22 40.31
N LYS A 147 -0.37 -14.73 40.84
CA LYS A 147 -0.37 -13.85 42.03
C LYS A 147 -1.40 -12.75 41.78
N ALA A 148 -2.38 -12.65 42.70
CA ALA A 148 -3.37 -11.58 42.68
C ALA A 148 -2.61 -10.24 42.61
N LYS A 149 -2.78 -9.50 41.52
CA LYS A 149 -2.20 -8.16 41.39
C LYS A 149 -2.86 -7.30 42.45
N ALA A 150 -2.08 -6.85 43.44
CA ALA A 150 -2.53 -5.85 44.40
C ALA A 150 -3.20 -4.70 43.61
N ASP A 151 -4.39 -4.28 44.04
CA ASP A 151 -5.18 -3.30 43.33
C ASP A 151 -4.44 -1.94 43.37
N SER A 152 -3.65 -1.69 42.36
CA SER A 152 -2.81 -0.47 42.22
C SER A 152 -3.64 0.83 42.29
N ARG A 153 -4.96 0.71 42.14
CA ARG A 153 -5.91 1.82 42.24
C ARG A 153 -6.21 2.15 43.70
N MET A 154 -6.33 1.13 44.54
CA MET A 154 -6.56 1.30 46.01
C MET A 154 -5.31 1.92 46.65
N THR A 155 -4.11 1.48 46.26
CA THR A 155 -2.85 2.06 46.75
C THR A 155 -2.76 3.54 46.37
N LYS A 156 -3.00 3.90 45.11
CA LYS A 156 -3.00 5.29 44.66
C LYS A 156 -4.09 6.13 45.36
N PHE A 157 -5.23 5.58 45.64
CA PHE A 157 -6.28 6.29 46.39
C PHE A 157 -5.83 6.62 47.81
N LYS A 158 -5.22 5.66 48.52
CA LYS A 158 -4.67 5.88 49.88
C LYS A 158 -3.59 6.96 49.86
N GLU A 159 -2.64 6.91 48.91
CA GLU A 159 -1.59 7.91 48.73
C GLU A 159 -2.14 9.33 48.47
N VAL A 160 -3.23 9.43 47.68
CA VAL A 160 -3.91 10.72 47.42
C VAL A 160 -4.54 11.25 48.70
N LYS A 161 -5.18 10.40 49.50
CA LYS A 161 -5.81 10.78 50.79
C LYS A 161 -4.78 11.23 51.82
N GLU A 162 -3.65 10.55 51.93
CA GLU A 162 -2.54 10.96 52.80
C GLU A 162 -1.97 12.33 52.42
N LEU A 163 -1.78 12.59 51.13
CA LEU A 163 -1.30 13.88 50.69
C LEU A 163 -2.35 14.99 50.87
N GLN A 164 -3.63 14.66 50.74
CA GLN A 164 -4.73 15.58 50.99
C GLN A 164 -4.77 15.98 52.46
N LEU A 165 -4.60 15.04 53.38
CA LEU A 165 -4.52 15.29 54.84
C LEU A 165 -3.28 16.16 55.20
N LYS A 166 -2.21 16.04 54.43
CA LYS A 166 -1.00 16.91 54.57
C LYS A 166 -1.17 18.30 53.90
N GLY A 167 -2.38 18.67 53.45
CA GLY A 167 -2.70 20.00 52.96
C GLY A 167 -2.35 20.24 51.50
N PHE A 168 -1.94 19.21 50.74
CA PHE A 168 -1.62 19.38 49.30
C PHE A 168 -2.88 19.53 48.45
N ASN A 169 -2.88 20.48 47.56
CA ASN A 169 -3.98 20.66 46.60
C ASN A 169 -3.95 19.58 45.50
N PRO A 170 -5.06 19.31 44.79
CA PRO A 170 -5.15 18.23 43.78
C PRO A 170 -4.15 18.36 42.62
N PHE A 171 -3.69 19.57 42.32
CA PHE A 171 -2.67 19.83 41.28
C PHE A 171 -1.29 19.35 41.73
N ALA A 172 -0.90 19.70 42.96
CA ALA A 172 0.36 19.26 43.55
C ALA A 172 0.40 17.74 43.75
N ILE A 173 -0.73 17.14 44.15
CA ILE A 173 -0.89 15.69 44.30
C ILE A 173 -0.72 14.99 42.94
N SER A 174 -1.35 15.51 41.87
CA SER A 174 -1.24 14.93 40.54
C SER A 174 0.21 14.91 40.03
N LYS A 175 0.95 15.99 40.27
CA LYS A 175 2.35 16.12 39.90
C LYS A 175 3.26 15.20 40.72
N LYS A 176 3.00 15.08 42.02
CA LYS A 176 3.82 14.26 42.95
C LYS A 176 3.64 12.77 42.74
N LEU A 177 2.40 12.31 42.44
CA LEU A 177 2.08 10.90 42.23
C LEU A 177 2.11 10.46 40.75
N GLY A 178 2.38 11.36 39.80
CA GLY A 178 2.39 11.04 38.37
C GLY A 178 1.03 10.57 37.84
N ILE A 179 -0.08 11.04 38.43
CA ILE A 179 -1.44 10.70 38.00
C ILE A 179 -2.11 11.86 37.30
N ALA A 180 -3.05 11.56 36.39
CA ALA A 180 -3.79 12.60 35.68
C ALA A 180 -4.57 13.51 36.67
N ARG A 181 -4.54 14.84 36.45
CA ARG A 181 -5.23 15.84 37.28
C ARG A 181 -6.72 15.51 37.54
N PRO A 182 -7.52 15.10 36.54
CA PRO A 182 -8.91 14.68 36.78
C PRO A 182 -9.04 13.49 37.74
N THR A 183 -8.06 12.56 37.72
CA THR A 183 -8.02 11.40 38.63
C THR A 183 -7.70 11.82 40.04
N ALA A 184 -6.70 12.71 40.24
CA ALA A 184 -6.39 13.26 41.55
C ALA A 184 -7.58 14.02 42.15
N LEU A 185 -8.26 14.85 41.36
CA LEU A 185 -9.44 15.61 41.77
C LEU A 185 -10.62 14.70 42.12
N LYS A 186 -10.83 13.65 41.36
CA LYS A 186 -11.85 12.62 41.65
C LYS A 186 -11.57 11.91 42.96
N PHE A 187 -10.33 11.48 43.19
CA PHE A 187 -9.94 10.78 44.41
C PHE A 187 -10.00 11.70 45.66
N CYS A 188 -9.69 12.98 45.54
CA CYS A 188 -9.84 13.96 46.61
C CYS A 188 -11.32 14.12 47.02
N ARG A 189 -12.26 14.10 46.07
CA ARG A 189 -13.71 14.28 46.33
C ARG A 189 -14.40 13.01 46.86
N MET A 190 -13.86 11.81 46.60
CA MET A 190 -14.44 10.56 47.05
C MET A 190 -14.10 10.31 48.50
N GLN A 191 -15.07 9.92 49.30
CA GLN A 191 -14.84 9.49 50.72
C GLN A 191 -14.31 8.06 50.74
N GLU A 192 -14.89 7.17 49.94
CA GLU A 192 -14.48 5.78 49.84
C GLU A 192 -14.34 5.37 48.37
N LEU A 193 -13.38 4.46 48.12
CA LEU A 193 -13.21 3.88 46.80
C LEU A 193 -14.03 2.58 46.71
N ALA A 194 -15.16 2.63 46.02
CA ALA A 194 -15.92 1.42 45.75
C ALA A 194 -15.03 0.39 45.02
N PRO A 195 -15.04 -0.89 45.44
CA PRO A 195 -14.34 -1.93 44.73
C PRO A 195 -14.83 -1.94 43.28
N ARG A 196 -13.92 -2.14 42.32
CA ARG A 196 -14.32 -2.35 40.93
C ARG A 196 -15.28 -3.55 40.95
N ASN A 197 -16.52 -3.34 40.54
CA ASN A 197 -17.41 -4.41 40.18
C ASN A 197 -16.85 -5.08 38.92
N SER A 198 -15.79 -5.84 39.09
CA SER A 198 -15.24 -6.77 38.11
C SER A 198 -15.95 -8.13 38.23
N LYS A 199 -17.23 -8.14 38.61
CA LYS A 199 -18.04 -9.30 38.27
C LYS A 199 -18.04 -9.32 36.75
N ALA A 200 -17.26 -10.24 36.19
CA ALA A 200 -17.46 -10.65 34.81
C ALA A 200 -18.96 -10.93 34.73
N ARG A 201 -19.70 -10.07 34.00
CA ARG A 201 -21.15 -10.17 33.85
C ARG A 201 -21.57 -11.38 33.03
N THR A 202 -20.67 -12.29 32.77
CA THR A 202 -20.84 -13.42 31.88
C THR A 202 -20.25 -14.64 32.56
N ASP A 203 -21.12 -15.54 32.98
CA ASP A 203 -20.76 -16.82 33.56
C ASP A 203 -20.38 -17.80 32.46
N TYR A 204 -19.21 -17.57 31.80
CA TYR A 204 -18.72 -18.41 30.70
C TYR A 204 -18.60 -19.88 31.08
N HIS A 205 -18.23 -20.16 32.33
CA HIS A 205 -18.06 -21.53 32.84
C HIS A 205 -19.32 -22.40 32.73
N LEU A 206 -20.50 -21.82 32.63
CA LEU A 206 -21.74 -22.55 32.39
C LEU A 206 -21.86 -23.08 30.96
N TYR A 207 -21.10 -22.48 30.02
CA TYR A 207 -21.16 -22.77 28.59
C TYR A 207 -19.86 -23.37 28.05
N ASP A 208 -18.78 -23.41 28.87
CA ASP A 208 -17.46 -23.86 28.42
C ASP A 208 -17.52 -25.24 27.77
N LYS A 209 -18.13 -26.23 28.41
CA LYS A 209 -18.26 -27.59 27.91
C LYS A 209 -19.03 -27.63 26.57
N HIS A 210 -20.13 -26.89 26.46
CA HIS A 210 -20.92 -26.84 25.21
C HIS A 210 -20.13 -26.23 24.06
N ILE A 211 -19.33 -25.20 24.36
CA ILE A 211 -18.48 -24.53 23.33
C ILE A 211 -17.31 -25.41 22.92
N GLU A 212 -16.63 -26.06 23.87
CA GLU A 212 -15.51 -26.96 23.61
C GLU A 212 -15.93 -28.18 22.80
N ASP A 213 -17.04 -28.82 23.17
CA ASP A 213 -17.62 -29.95 22.44
C ASP A 213 -18.07 -29.50 21.02
N GLY A 214 -18.69 -28.34 20.90
CA GLY A 214 -19.13 -27.81 19.63
C GLY A 214 -17.96 -27.50 18.67
N VAL A 215 -16.86 -26.93 19.19
CA VAL A 215 -15.65 -26.67 18.41
C VAL A 215 -14.95 -27.97 18.01
N ALA A 216 -14.88 -28.97 18.90
CA ALA A 216 -14.35 -30.30 18.61
C ALA A 216 -15.15 -30.99 17.48
N ASN A 217 -16.45 -30.74 17.39
CA ASN A 217 -17.34 -31.22 16.33
C ASN A 217 -17.32 -30.35 15.06
N GLY A 218 -16.42 -29.35 14.97
CA GLY A 218 -16.24 -28.47 13.79
C GLY A 218 -17.31 -27.38 13.64
N THR A 219 -18.12 -27.11 14.69
CA THR A 219 -19.14 -26.07 14.65
C THR A 219 -18.48 -24.67 14.79
N PRO A 220 -18.77 -23.72 13.88
CA PRO A 220 -18.20 -22.37 13.98
C PRO A 220 -18.59 -21.65 15.27
N LEU A 221 -17.66 -20.90 15.87
CA LEU A 221 -17.90 -20.12 17.10
C LEU A 221 -19.08 -19.13 16.97
N SER A 222 -19.37 -18.64 15.76
CA SER A 222 -20.54 -17.78 15.50
C SER A 222 -21.87 -18.50 15.73
N THR A 223 -21.95 -19.77 15.30
CA THR A 223 -23.12 -20.62 15.50
C THR A 223 -23.28 -20.99 16.97
N LEU A 224 -22.17 -21.35 17.63
CA LEU A 224 -22.13 -21.64 19.06
C LEU A 224 -22.53 -20.44 19.90
N TYR A 225 -22.10 -19.23 19.54
CA TYR A 225 -22.55 -18.00 20.17
C TYR A 225 -24.08 -17.84 20.10
N ALA A 226 -24.66 -18.03 18.90
CA ALA A 226 -26.10 -17.95 18.73
C ALA A 226 -26.84 -19.02 19.60
N GLN A 227 -26.29 -20.23 19.67
CA GLN A 227 -26.85 -21.30 20.49
C GLN A 227 -26.85 -20.93 21.98
N ILE A 228 -25.75 -20.46 22.55
CA ILE A 228 -25.67 -20.08 23.97
C ILE A 228 -26.50 -18.83 24.28
N CYS A 229 -26.67 -17.90 23.32
CA CYS A 229 -27.61 -16.79 23.49
C CYS A 229 -29.05 -17.29 23.67
N ASN A 230 -29.47 -18.31 22.92
CA ASN A 230 -30.76 -18.97 23.08
C ASN A 230 -30.87 -19.73 24.42
N MET A 231 -29.75 -20.18 24.98
CA MET A 231 -29.66 -20.80 26.30
C MET A 231 -29.61 -19.77 27.44
N GLY A 232 -29.72 -18.47 27.16
CA GLY A 232 -29.77 -17.41 28.15
C GLY A 232 -28.47 -16.62 28.38
N PHE A 233 -27.43 -16.82 27.53
CA PHE A 233 -26.19 -16.02 27.60
C PHE A 233 -26.47 -14.57 27.25
N LYS A 234 -26.09 -13.64 28.14
CA LYS A 234 -26.31 -12.17 27.95
C LYS A 234 -25.06 -11.38 27.63
N GLY A 235 -23.94 -12.05 27.34
CA GLY A 235 -22.68 -11.42 26.97
C GLY A 235 -22.67 -10.94 25.51
N SER A 236 -21.92 -9.89 25.23
CA SER A 236 -21.74 -9.42 23.86
C SER A 236 -20.71 -10.27 23.09
N LEU A 237 -20.81 -10.26 21.74
CA LEU A 237 -20.03 -11.09 20.82
C LEU A 237 -18.51 -10.89 20.94
N ALA A 238 -18.05 -9.65 21.09
CA ALA A 238 -16.61 -9.35 21.12
C ALA A 238 -15.89 -9.92 22.37
N PRO A 239 -16.39 -9.79 23.62
CA PRO A 239 -15.86 -10.49 24.78
C PRO A 239 -15.96 -12.02 24.69
N PHE A 240 -17.01 -12.56 24.06
CA PHE A 240 -17.15 -13.99 23.81
C PHE A 240 -16.00 -14.52 22.98
N TYR A 241 -15.72 -13.92 21.83
CA TYR A 241 -14.58 -14.32 20.98
C TYR A 241 -13.23 -14.10 21.68
N ALA A 242 -13.10 -13.08 22.52
CA ALA A 242 -11.88 -12.86 23.28
C ALA A 242 -11.66 -13.95 24.34
N HIS A 243 -12.75 -14.48 24.95
CA HIS A 243 -12.70 -15.51 25.96
C HIS A 243 -12.35 -16.89 25.35
N TYR A 244 -13.02 -17.28 24.27
CA TYR A 244 -12.83 -18.57 23.60
C TYR A 244 -11.77 -18.57 22.49
N ARG A 245 -10.92 -17.56 22.45
CA ARG A 245 -9.86 -17.43 21.43
C ARG A 245 -8.90 -18.63 21.40
N TYR A 246 -8.66 -19.25 22.54
CA TYR A 246 -7.77 -20.41 22.68
C TYR A 246 -8.28 -21.65 21.92
N LEU A 247 -9.60 -21.73 21.66
CA LEU A 247 -10.21 -22.82 20.89
C LEU A 247 -10.14 -22.56 19.37
N SER A 248 -9.77 -21.37 18.93
CA SER A 248 -9.77 -20.97 17.52
C SER A 248 -8.40 -21.06 16.83
N ASP A 249 -7.40 -21.62 17.47
CA ASP A 249 -6.08 -21.85 16.86
C ASP A 249 -6.19 -22.88 15.75
N GLY A 250 -6.43 -22.36 14.53
CA GLY A 250 -6.55 -23.12 13.29
C GLY A 250 -7.63 -22.67 12.31
N HIS A 251 -8.65 -21.93 12.73
CA HIS A 251 -9.72 -21.52 11.83
C HIS A 251 -9.66 -20.02 11.47
N ARG A 252 -9.35 -19.74 10.19
CA ARG A 252 -9.43 -18.42 9.56
C ARG A 252 -10.88 -17.95 9.54
N GLY A 253 -11.19 -16.83 10.16
CA GLY A 253 -12.48 -16.21 9.94
C GLY A 253 -12.92 -15.09 10.84
N PHE A 254 -12.04 -14.36 11.58
CA PHE A 254 -12.50 -13.15 12.22
C PHE A 254 -11.39 -12.09 12.37
N ARG A 255 -11.32 -11.17 11.40
CA ARG A 255 -10.65 -9.87 11.60
C ARG A 255 -11.68 -8.90 12.15
N SER A 256 -11.80 -8.78 13.46
CA SER A 256 -12.54 -7.71 14.09
C SER A 256 -11.92 -6.36 13.70
N LYS A 257 -12.75 -5.44 13.20
CA LYS A 257 -12.38 -4.05 12.86
C LYS A 257 -11.82 -3.26 14.06
N TYR A 258 -11.96 -3.80 15.26
CA TYR A 258 -11.61 -3.18 16.54
C TYR A 258 -10.40 -3.79 17.24
N PHE A 259 -9.76 -4.79 16.65
CA PHE A 259 -8.61 -5.44 17.28
C PHE A 259 -7.30 -4.87 16.75
N LYS A 260 -6.69 -3.94 17.48
CA LYS A 260 -5.26 -3.62 17.31
C LYS A 260 -4.47 -4.69 18.08
N PRO A 261 -3.69 -5.53 17.41
CA PRO A 261 -2.86 -6.50 18.11
C PRO A 261 -1.84 -5.75 18.98
N ASN A 262 -1.78 -6.12 20.25
CA ASN A 262 -0.79 -5.59 21.18
C ASN A 262 0.62 -5.90 20.62
N ARG A 263 1.35 -4.86 20.20
CA ARG A 263 2.73 -4.97 19.75
C ARG A 263 3.64 -5.28 20.95
N ARG A 264 3.71 -6.53 21.38
CA ARG A 264 4.84 -7.05 22.17
C ARG A 264 4.59 -8.51 22.52
N VAL A 265 5.04 -9.41 21.68
CA VAL A 265 5.90 -10.56 22.03
C VAL A 265 6.53 -10.99 20.70
N LYS A 266 7.81 -10.67 20.49
CA LYS A 266 8.65 -11.37 19.54
C LYS A 266 8.94 -12.73 20.18
N GLN A 267 8.10 -13.70 19.98
CA GLN A 267 8.58 -15.10 19.97
C GLN A 267 9.15 -15.32 18.56
N THR A 268 10.42 -15.51 18.50
CA THR A 268 11.14 -16.06 17.35
C THR A 268 10.75 -17.53 17.22
N ASP A 269 9.54 -17.78 16.73
CA ASP A 269 9.17 -19.07 16.17
C ASP A 269 9.85 -19.14 14.79
N GLU A 270 10.83 -19.99 14.63
CA GLU A 270 11.55 -20.28 13.39
C GLU A 270 10.69 -21.02 12.36
N ARG A 271 9.39 -21.13 12.58
CA ARG A 271 8.44 -21.70 11.61
C ARG A 271 8.33 -20.79 10.40
N ALA A 272 8.38 -21.38 9.23
CA ALA A 272 8.25 -20.66 7.96
C ALA A 272 6.93 -19.87 7.90
N ARG A 273 6.95 -18.61 8.28
CA ARG A 273 5.74 -17.76 8.33
C ARG A 273 5.26 -17.53 6.91
N ILE A 274 4.03 -17.92 6.61
CA ILE A 274 3.36 -17.51 5.38
C ILE A 274 3.38 -15.98 5.31
N LEU A 275 4.14 -15.45 4.35
CA LEU A 275 4.28 -14.01 4.18
C LEU A 275 3.01 -13.42 3.56
N PRO A 276 2.61 -12.20 3.95
CA PRO A 276 1.52 -11.49 3.29
C PRO A 276 1.83 -11.24 1.82
N LEU A 277 0.82 -11.34 0.94
CA LEU A 277 0.96 -11.12 -0.51
C LEU A 277 1.74 -9.84 -0.86
N LYS A 278 1.43 -8.74 -0.18
CA LYS A 278 2.15 -7.47 -0.38
C LYS A 278 3.66 -7.58 -0.10
N ARG A 279 4.06 -8.37 0.89
CA ARG A 279 5.48 -8.58 1.19
C ARG A 279 6.14 -9.42 0.12
N ILE A 280 5.47 -10.47 -0.36
CA ILE A 280 5.94 -11.31 -1.47
C ILE A 280 6.13 -10.46 -2.74
N SER A 281 5.13 -9.65 -3.10
CA SER A 281 5.21 -8.71 -4.23
C SER A 281 6.41 -7.77 -4.11
N THR A 282 6.63 -7.17 -2.94
CA THR A 282 7.79 -6.27 -2.71
C THR A 282 9.13 -6.99 -2.88
N ILE A 283 9.27 -8.22 -2.37
CA ILE A 283 10.50 -9.01 -2.49
C ILE A 283 10.71 -9.44 -3.95
N THR A 284 9.65 -9.85 -4.64
CA THR A 284 9.70 -10.20 -6.07
C THR A 284 10.13 -9.00 -6.92
N ALA A 285 9.58 -7.80 -6.66
CA ALA A 285 10.00 -6.57 -7.33
C ALA A 285 11.48 -6.29 -7.09
N LYS A 286 11.94 -6.41 -5.84
CA LYS A 286 13.34 -6.23 -5.47
C LYS A 286 14.27 -7.18 -6.22
N SER A 287 13.86 -8.44 -6.38
CA SER A 287 14.60 -9.45 -7.16
C SER A 287 14.66 -9.13 -8.65
N ILE A 288 13.54 -8.65 -9.24
CA ILE A 288 13.48 -8.24 -10.64
C ILE A 288 14.40 -7.03 -10.90
N TYR A 289 14.39 -6.05 -10.00
CA TYR A 289 15.16 -4.81 -10.13
C TYR A 289 16.60 -4.90 -9.61
N GLN A 290 17.09 -6.11 -9.35
CA GLN A 290 18.44 -6.40 -8.89
C GLN A 290 18.82 -5.65 -7.60
N GLY A 291 17.86 -5.45 -6.71
CA GLY A 291 18.10 -4.88 -5.39
C GLY A 291 18.83 -5.85 -4.46
N ASN A 292 19.58 -5.33 -3.47
CA ASN A 292 20.24 -6.14 -2.48
C ASN A 292 19.24 -6.96 -1.66
N MET A 293 19.25 -8.27 -1.78
CA MET A 293 18.41 -9.20 -1.05
C MET A 293 19.13 -9.76 0.16
N ASN A 294 18.40 -10.03 1.23
CA ASN A 294 18.92 -10.79 2.35
C ASN A 294 18.60 -12.28 2.15
N LYS A 295 19.27 -13.13 2.94
CA LYS A 295 19.16 -14.59 2.83
C LYS A 295 17.71 -15.10 2.86
N SER A 296 16.86 -14.55 3.74
CA SER A 296 15.45 -14.97 3.83
C SER A 296 14.61 -14.53 2.63
N GLU A 297 14.98 -13.45 1.95
CA GLU A 297 14.34 -12.98 0.72
C GLU A 297 14.74 -13.87 -0.48
N GLU A 298 16.01 -14.32 -0.50
CA GLU A 298 16.51 -15.29 -1.50
C GLU A 298 15.81 -16.64 -1.36
N GLU A 299 15.74 -17.19 -0.15
CA GLU A 299 15.02 -18.44 0.15
C GLU A 299 13.54 -18.40 -0.26
N LEU A 300 12.89 -17.23 -0.11
CA LEU A 300 11.52 -17.02 -0.61
C LEU A 300 11.45 -17.14 -2.13
N ILE A 301 12.37 -16.47 -2.84
CA ILE A 301 12.38 -16.51 -4.31
C ILE A 301 12.64 -17.93 -4.80
N GLU A 302 13.59 -18.65 -4.19
CA GLU A 302 13.87 -20.08 -4.50
C GLU A 302 12.60 -20.95 -4.28
N THR A 303 11.87 -20.70 -3.19
CA THR A 303 10.61 -21.40 -2.93
C THR A 303 9.55 -21.10 -4.01
N LEU A 304 9.46 -19.85 -4.47
CA LEU A 304 8.55 -19.44 -5.54
C LEU A 304 8.97 -20.01 -6.91
N TYR A 305 10.26 -20.20 -7.15
CA TYR A 305 10.78 -20.81 -8.38
C TYR A 305 10.38 -22.29 -8.56
N GLN A 306 9.87 -22.96 -7.52
CA GLN A 306 9.27 -24.29 -7.64
C GLN A 306 7.95 -24.28 -8.43
N PHE A 307 7.38 -23.10 -8.67
CA PHE A 307 6.17 -22.93 -9.49
C PHE A 307 6.56 -22.46 -10.90
N ASP A 308 6.23 -23.23 -11.92
CA ASP A 308 6.56 -22.92 -13.32
C ASP A 308 5.99 -21.57 -13.78
N TRP A 309 4.76 -21.24 -13.35
CA TRP A 309 4.15 -19.96 -13.65
C TRP A 309 4.96 -18.77 -13.06
N PHE A 310 5.52 -18.94 -11.87
CA PHE A 310 6.33 -17.88 -11.25
C PHE A 310 7.66 -17.73 -11.99
N ARG A 311 8.37 -18.85 -12.21
CA ARG A 311 9.66 -18.86 -12.92
C ARG A 311 9.55 -18.16 -14.27
N GLN A 312 8.57 -18.58 -15.10
CA GLN A 312 8.37 -18.00 -16.43
C GLN A 312 8.08 -16.49 -16.36
N MET A 313 7.18 -16.04 -15.47
CA MET A 313 6.82 -14.63 -15.35
C MET A 313 7.98 -13.80 -14.77
N HIS A 314 8.69 -14.33 -13.78
CA HIS A 314 9.83 -13.64 -13.15
C HIS A 314 10.99 -13.45 -14.14
N GLU A 315 11.35 -14.49 -14.90
CA GLU A 315 12.35 -14.40 -15.96
C GLU A 315 11.94 -13.42 -17.05
N ALA A 316 10.67 -13.43 -17.45
CA ALA A 316 10.14 -12.48 -18.43
C ALA A 316 10.23 -11.04 -17.91
N ALA A 317 9.84 -10.80 -16.65
CA ALA A 317 9.90 -9.48 -16.06
C ALA A 317 11.34 -8.97 -15.89
N LYS A 318 12.25 -9.84 -15.41
CA LYS A 318 13.67 -9.50 -15.22
C LYS A 318 14.35 -9.18 -16.56
N SER A 319 14.19 -10.03 -17.56
CA SER A 319 14.77 -9.78 -18.88
C SER A 319 14.16 -8.56 -19.57
N PHE A 320 12.86 -8.30 -19.39
CA PHE A 320 12.25 -7.06 -19.89
C PHE A 320 12.80 -5.82 -19.20
N TYR A 321 12.99 -5.87 -17.88
CA TYR A 321 13.62 -4.79 -17.13
C TYR A 321 15.02 -4.50 -17.65
N CYS A 322 15.85 -5.52 -17.87
CA CYS A 322 17.20 -5.38 -18.42
C CYS A 322 17.20 -4.74 -19.82
N ILE A 323 16.25 -5.13 -20.69
CA ILE A 323 16.09 -4.52 -22.01
C ILE A 323 15.76 -3.04 -21.91
N ILE A 324 14.76 -2.68 -21.08
CA ILE A 324 14.29 -1.29 -20.96
C ILE A 324 15.33 -0.40 -20.27
N THR A 325 16.15 -0.95 -19.38
CA THR A 325 17.21 -0.21 -18.68
C THR A 325 18.51 -0.13 -19.51
N GLY A 326 18.63 -0.94 -20.56
CA GLY A 326 19.84 -0.99 -21.40
C GLY A 326 21.00 -1.72 -20.75
N THR A 327 20.74 -2.53 -19.71
CA THR A 327 21.78 -3.33 -19.04
C THR A 327 22.17 -4.59 -19.81
N GLU A 328 21.32 -5.03 -20.74
CA GLU A 328 21.60 -6.16 -21.63
C GLU A 328 21.23 -5.82 -23.09
N THR A 329 22.00 -6.36 -24.02
CA THR A 329 21.81 -6.17 -25.47
C THR A 329 20.68 -7.04 -26.06
N TYR A 330 19.74 -7.49 -25.25
CA TYR A 330 18.63 -8.31 -25.71
C TYR A 330 17.68 -7.50 -26.61
N ASP A 331 17.34 -8.03 -27.78
CA ASP A 331 16.38 -7.43 -28.70
C ASP A 331 14.94 -7.62 -28.18
N LEU A 332 14.18 -6.54 -28.13
CA LEU A 332 12.76 -6.54 -27.74
C LEU A 332 11.92 -7.51 -28.58
N ILE A 333 12.23 -7.64 -29.90
CA ILE A 333 11.53 -8.59 -30.79
C ILE A 333 11.80 -10.03 -30.35
N ARG A 334 13.05 -10.37 -30.03
CA ARG A 334 13.45 -11.70 -29.57
C ARG A 334 12.77 -12.03 -28.25
N TRP A 335 12.68 -11.05 -27.34
CA TRP A 335 11.96 -11.18 -26.09
C TRP A 335 10.46 -11.47 -26.32
N MET A 336 9.78 -10.67 -27.15
CA MET A 336 8.38 -10.89 -27.50
C MET A 336 8.15 -12.27 -28.11
N LYS A 337 9.02 -12.71 -29.03
CA LYS A 337 8.91 -14.04 -29.67
C LYS A 337 9.07 -15.16 -28.65
N LYS A 338 10.03 -15.04 -27.70
CA LYS A 338 10.26 -16.04 -26.66
C LYS A 338 9.01 -16.30 -25.80
N TYR A 339 8.29 -15.24 -25.44
CA TYR A 339 7.14 -15.34 -24.54
C TYR A 339 5.79 -15.27 -25.27
N TRP A 340 5.78 -15.29 -26.62
CA TRP A 340 4.54 -15.16 -27.41
C TRP A 340 3.49 -16.24 -27.11
N ASN A 341 3.94 -17.49 -26.98
CA ASN A 341 3.07 -18.65 -26.74
C ASN A 341 2.88 -18.96 -25.26
N THR A 342 3.11 -17.98 -24.38
CA THR A 342 2.89 -18.18 -22.94
C THR A 342 1.42 -18.47 -22.62
N GLU A 343 1.18 -19.37 -21.67
CA GLU A 343 -0.17 -19.61 -21.12
C GLU A 343 -0.55 -18.55 -20.05
N ILE A 344 0.42 -17.75 -19.57
CA ILE A 344 0.18 -16.70 -18.58
C ILE A 344 -0.56 -15.54 -19.24
N GLN A 345 -1.87 -15.49 -19.04
CA GLN A 345 -2.74 -14.50 -19.69
C GLN A 345 -2.32 -13.03 -19.42
N THR A 346 -1.84 -12.72 -18.22
CA THR A 346 -1.37 -11.36 -17.89
C THR A 346 -0.13 -10.98 -18.70
N LEU A 347 0.81 -11.90 -18.86
CA LEU A 347 2.01 -11.70 -19.68
C LEU A 347 1.66 -11.57 -21.17
N LYS A 348 0.76 -12.42 -21.66
CA LYS A 348 0.26 -12.35 -23.05
C LYS A 348 -0.38 -11.00 -23.36
N THR A 349 -1.24 -10.51 -22.45
CA THR A 349 -1.87 -9.19 -22.58
C THR A 349 -0.83 -8.07 -22.61
N PHE A 350 0.20 -8.17 -21.77
CA PHE A 350 1.31 -7.21 -21.74
C PHE A 350 2.07 -7.20 -23.06
N ILE A 351 2.44 -8.37 -23.61
CA ILE A 351 3.14 -8.51 -24.89
C ILE A 351 2.32 -7.91 -26.03
N LEU A 352 1.01 -8.20 -26.09
CA LEU A 352 0.11 -7.61 -27.07
C LEU A 352 0.07 -6.08 -26.96
N GLY A 353 0.09 -5.55 -25.74
CA GLY A 353 0.19 -4.12 -25.51
C GLY A 353 1.51 -3.53 -26.01
N ILE A 354 2.66 -4.18 -25.75
CA ILE A 354 3.97 -3.77 -26.29
C ILE A 354 3.96 -3.78 -27.81
N ARG A 355 3.37 -4.81 -28.45
CA ARG A 355 3.25 -4.90 -29.91
C ARG A 355 2.48 -3.72 -30.51
N LYS A 356 1.38 -3.31 -29.88
CA LYS A 356 0.58 -2.16 -30.35
C LYS A 356 1.36 -0.85 -30.33
N ASP A 357 2.24 -0.69 -29.34
CA ASP A 357 3.03 0.54 -29.12
C ASP A 357 4.54 0.32 -29.38
N TYR A 358 4.84 -0.63 -30.28
CA TYR A 358 6.20 -1.12 -30.48
C TYR A 358 7.21 -0.03 -30.81
N LYS A 359 6.84 0.92 -31.71
CA LYS A 359 7.73 2.01 -32.12
C LYS A 359 8.15 2.89 -30.94
N ALA A 360 7.19 3.29 -30.11
CA ALA A 360 7.45 4.12 -28.93
C ALA A 360 8.29 3.37 -27.88
N VAL A 361 8.00 2.08 -27.63
CA VAL A 361 8.80 1.26 -26.71
C VAL A 361 10.22 1.05 -27.22
N LYS A 362 10.42 0.82 -28.53
CA LYS A 362 11.74 0.74 -29.14
C LYS A 362 12.51 2.06 -29.00
N ASN A 363 11.83 3.18 -29.16
CA ASN A 363 12.43 4.49 -28.99
C ASN A 363 12.84 4.76 -27.53
N THR A 364 12.10 4.23 -26.53
CA THR A 364 12.50 4.30 -25.11
C THR A 364 13.90 3.72 -24.89
N ILE A 365 14.17 2.59 -25.52
CA ILE A 365 15.50 1.94 -25.43
C ILE A 365 16.55 2.77 -26.18
N LYS A 366 16.23 3.25 -27.39
CA LYS A 366 17.15 3.97 -28.25
C LYS A 366 17.56 5.35 -27.71
N TYR A 367 16.60 6.14 -27.25
CA TYR A 367 16.83 7.54 -26.87
C TYR A 367 17.10 7.73 -25.38
N ASN A 368 16.81 6.71 -24.55
CA ASN A 368 16.96 6.74 -23.09
C ASN A 368 16.34 7.98 -22.41
N ILE A 369 15.27 8.52 -23.02
CA ILE A 369 14.50 9.64 -22.47
C ILE A 369 13.61 9.09 -21.35
N THR A 370 13.61 9.77 -20.21
CA THR A 370 12.79 9.41 -19.05
C THR A 370 11.73 10.47 -18.77
N ASN A 371 10.52 10.05 -18.47
CA ASN A 371 9.42 10.93 -18.10
C ASN A 371 9.34 11.16 -16.56
N GLY A 372 10.38 10.77 -15.81
CA GLY A 372 10.40 10.87 -14.35
C GLY A 372 10.24 12.31 -13.83
N ILE A 373 10.71 13.29 -14.62
CA ILE A 373 10.52 14.71 -14.33
C ILE A 373 9.04 15.07 -14.41
N THR A 374 8.32 14.57 -15.42
CA THR A 374 6.89 14.81 -15.60
C THR A 374 6.10 14.26 -14.41
N GLU A 375 6.42 13.03 -13.93
CA GLU A 375 5.83 12.47 -12.73
C GLU A 375 6.11 13.34 -11.49
N GLY A 376 7.34 13.87 -11.36
CA GLY A 376 7.71 14.82 -10.32
C GLY A 376 6.81 16.05 -10.31
N PHE A 377 6.57 16.65 -11.48
CA PHE A 377 5.68 17.80 -11.63
C PHE A 377 4.19 17.46 -11.43
N VAL A 378 3.74 16.29 -11.84
CA VAL A 378 2.39 15.79 -11.49
C VAL A 378 2.23 15.70 -9.97
N ASN A 379 3.24 15.23 -9.23
CA ASN A 379 3.19 15.18 -7.78
C ASN A 379 3.25 16.58 -7.15
N LYS A 380 4.06 17.50 -7.69
CA LYS A 380 4.09 18.91 -7.31
C LYS A 380 2.73 19.57 -7.53
N LEU A 381 2.10 19.36 -8.69
CA LEU A 381 0.75 19.86 -9.01
C LEU A 381 -0.30 19.34 -8.02
N LYS A 382 -0.23 18.05 -7.66
CA LYS A 382 -1.12 17.48 -6.62
C LYS A 382 -0.89 18.16 -5.25
N ALA A 383 0.35 18.50 -4.89
CA ALA A 383 0.67 19.23 -3.66
C ALA A 383 0.13 20.67 -3.71
N VAL A 384 0.40 21.41 -4.79
CA VAL A 384 -0.12 22.77 -5.03
C VAL A 384 -1.64 22.81 -4.92
N LYS A 385 -2.32 21.88 -5.57
CA LYS A 385 -3.79 21.76 -5.51
C LYS A 385 -4.30 21.51 -4.08
N ARG A 386 -3.58 20.71 -3.27
CA ARG A 386 -3.94 20.47 -1.85
C ARG A 386 -3.78 21.72 -1.01
N THR A 387 -2.69 22.50 -1.20
CA THR A 387 -2.47 23.77 -0.48
C THR A 387 -3.53 24.82 -0.80
N MET A 388 -4.14 24.74 -1.99
CA MET A 388 -5.25 25.59 -2.42
C MET A 388 -6.63 25.02 -2.06
N TYR A 389 -6.70 24.01 -1.21
CA TYR A 389 -7.93 23.36 -0.74
C TYR A 389 -8.86 22.87 -1.87
N GLY A 390 -8.30 22.58 -3.06
CA GLY A 390 -9.05 22.16 -4.24
C GLY A 390 -9.97 23.24 -4.86
N ARG A 391 -9.80 24.51 -4.48
CA ARG A 391 -10.61 25.66 -4.98
C ARG A 391 -9.97 26.37 -6.16
N ALA A 392 -8.72 26.09 -6.50
CA ALA A 392 -8.05 26.71 -7.63
C ALA A 392 -8.69 26.26 -8.96
N GLY A 393 -8.99 27.18 -9.83
CA GLY A 393 -9.34 26.89 -11.23
C GLY A 393 -8.12 26.46 -12.05
N LEU A 394 -8.35 25.94 -13.28
CA LEU A 394 -7.26 25.50 -14.17
C LEU A 394 -6.27 26.62 -14.41
N GLU A 395 -6.75 27.78 -14.77
CA GLU A 395 -5.93 28.95 -15.11
C GLU A 395 -4.98 29.34 -13.97
N LEU A 396 -5.48 29.36 -12.74
CA LEU A 396 -4.66 29.68 -11.58
C LEU A 396 -3.59 28.59 -11.30
N LEU A 397 -3.93 27.31 -11.52
CA LEU A 397 -2.96 26.22 -11.41
C LEU A 397 -1.90 26.30 -12.52
N ARG A 398 -2.34 26.59 -13.75
CA ARG A 398 -1.46 26.79 -14.92
C ARG A 398 -0.44 27.90 -14.63
N ILE A 399 -0.91 29.09 -14.29
CA ILE A 399 -0.06 30.22 -13.94
C ILE A 399 0.92 29.84 -12.81
N LYS A 400 0.43 29.25 -11.74
CA LYS A 400 1.28 28.86 -10.60
C LYS A 400 2.34 27.83 -10.97
N MET A 401 2.02 26.85 -11.81
CA MET A 401 2.97 25.80 -12.20
C MET A 401 4.02 26.29 -13.19
N VAL A 402 3.58 27.08 -14.19
CA VAL A 402 4.44 27.56 -15.27
C VAL A 402 5.28 28.78 -14.80
N MET A 403 4.67 29.74 -14.14
CA MET A 403 5.35 30.99 -13.74
C MET A 403 6.29 30.83 -12.54
N GLU A 404 6.11 29.78 -11.72
CA GLU A 404 7.04 29.52 -10.60
C GLU A 404 8.48 29.34 -11.12
N HIS A 405 8.65 28.71 -12.28
CA HIS A 405 9.96 28.54 -12.91
C HIS A 405 10.52 29.88 -13.42
N VAL A 406 9.69 30.76 -13.93
CA VAL A 406 10.11 32.07 -14.48
C VAL A 406 10.57 33.03 -13.38
N PHE A 407 10.00 32.94 -12.18
CA PHE A 407 10.30 33.85 -11.08
C PHE A 407 11.42 33.41 -10.14
N PHE A 408 11.76 32.13 -10.13
CA PHE A 408 12.69 31.56 -9.16
C PHE A 408 13.96 30.94 -9.78
N ASN A 409 14.12 31.04 -11.09
CA ASN A 409 15.37 30.80 -11.84
C ASN A 409 15.80 32.07 -12.56
#